data_25123f386a25736600a5936e62b559fe
#
_entry.id   25123f386a25736600a5936e62b559fe
#
_cell.length_a   1.000
_cell.length_b   1.000
_cell.length_c   1.000
_cell.angle_alpha   90.00
_cell.angle_beta   90.00
_cell.angle_gamma   90.00
#
_symmetry.space_group_name_H-M   'P 1'
#
loop_
_entity.id
_entity.type
_entity.pdbx_description
1 polymer ?
#
loop_
_entity_poly.entity_id
_entity_poly.type
_entity_poly.pdbx_seq_one_letter_code
_entity_poly.pdbx_strand_id
1 'polypeptide(L)'
;GRIVAPCPSDGTCPMSEPDWCHFAERLPRLRAHKAAKGADVPFEDEPFSYLVVARPGLVIRPATARILKPPRAQKPGTSFSLCTPAGIATRFVAARDREAFRATRRLGWGDAIPPDHGETP
;
A
#
# COMPACT_ATOMS: atom_id res chain seq x y z
N GLY A 1 -21.17 9.63 4.01
CA GLY A 1 -20.10 9.22 3.13
C GLY A 1 -19.38 7.99 3.64
N ARG A 2 -18.59 7.42 2.80
CA ARG A 2 -17.77 6.26 3.17
C ARG A 2 -16.35 6.43 2.67
N ILE A 3 -15.41 5.81 3.40
CA ILE A 3 -14.00 5.82 3.01
C ILE A 3 -13.81 4.84 1.86
N VAL A 4 -13.15 5.29 0.78
CA VAL A 4 -12.84 4.43 -0.37
C VAL A 4 -11.35 4.18 -0.53
N ALA A 5 -10.48 5.02 0.03
CA ALA A 5 -9.03 4.83 -0.01
C ALA A 5 -8.39 5.64 1.13
N PRO A 6 -7.27 5.20 1.67
CA PRO A 6 -6.58 3.94 1.41
C PRO A 6 -7.21 2.77 2.18
N CYS A 7 -8.07 3.06 3.15
CA CYS A 7 -8.64 2.06 4.03
C CYS A 7 -9.61 1.15 3.29
N PRO A 8 -9.55 -0.18 3.52
CA PRO A 8 -10.47 -1.11 2.88
C PRO A 8 -11.85 -1.15 3.54
N SER A 9 -12.04 -0.45 4.67
CA SER A 9 -13.32 -0.40 5.37
C SER A 9 -13.44 0.91 6.15
N ASP A 10 -14.67 1.21 6.59
CA ASP A 10 -14.95 2.36 7.46
C ASP A 10 -14.76 2.04 8.96
N GLY A 11 -14.28 0.83 9.26
CA GLY A 11 -14.09 0.40 10.64
C GLY A 11 -12.88 1.03 11.31
N THR A 12 -12.64 0.62 12.56
CA THR A 12 -11.51 1.09 13.32
C THR A 12 -10.20 0.72 12.66
N CYS A 13 -9.26 1.67 12.62
CA CYS A 13 -7.93 1.43 12.07
C CYS A 13 -7.21 0.36 12.89
N PRO A 14 -6.71 -0.73 12.26
CA PRO A 14 -6.02 -1.80 12.98
C PRO A 14 -4.58 -1.47 13.35
N MET A 15 -4.04 -0.34 12.90
CA MET A 15 -2.68 0.08 13.25
C MET A 15 -2.60 0.47 14.71
N SER A 16 -1.53 0.04 15.39
CA SER A 16 -1.27 0.40 16.77
C SER A 16 -0.01 1.25 16.87
N GLU A 17 0.03 2.15 17.86
CA GLU A 17 1.22 2.95 18.11
C GLU A 17 2.44 2.07 18.39
N PRO A 18 3.65 2.46 17.96
CA PRO A 18 4.00 3.73 17.32
C PRO A 18 3.80 3.74 15.81
N ASP A 19 3.25 2.69 15.22
CA ASP A 19 3.03 2.62 13.77
C ASP A 19 1.93 3.59 13.34
N TRP A 20 2.06 4.10 12.13
CA TRP A 20 1.05 4.94 11.51
C TRP A 20 0.93 4.61 10.03
N CYS A 21 -0.27 4.77 9.50
CA CYS A 21 -0.54 4.48 8.10
C CYS A 21 -0.02 5.62 7.24
N HIS A 22 0.99 5.32 6.43
CA HIS A 22 1.60 6.31 5.54
C HIS A 22 2.12 5.63 4.30
N PHE A 23 2.37 6.44 3.30
CA PHE A 23 2.94 6.03 2.03
C PHE A 23 4.07 7.00 1.70
N ALA A 24 4.82 6.73 0.66
CA ALA A 24 5.91 7.61 0.26
C ALA A 24 5.84 7.90 -1.22
N GLU A 25 6.15 9.14 -1.57
CA GLU A 25 6.29 9.57 -2.95
C GLU A 25 7.71 10.03 -3.17
N ARG A 26 8.30 9.61 -4.28
CA ARG A 26 9.66 9.99 -4.62
C ARG A 26 9.63 11.28 -5.42
N LEU A 27 10.25 12.33 -4.86
CA LEU A 27 10.28 13.64 -5.46
C LEU A 27 11.68 13.96 -5.96
N PRO A 28 11.81 14.57 -7.17
CA PRO A 28 13.12 15.01 -7.64
C PRO A 28 13.61 16.18 -6.82
N ARG A 29 14.92 16.21 -6.52
CA ARG A 29 15.55 17.32 -5.82
C ARG A 29 16.05 18.34 -6.83
N LEU A 30 15.74 19.60 -6.59
CA LEU A 30 16.30 20.70 -7.34
C LEU A 30 17.77 20.90 -6.94
N ARG A 31 18.58 21.49 -7.83
CA ARG A 31 20.00 21.73 -7.56
C ARG A 31 20.22 22.51 -6.28
N ALA A 32 19.47 23.59 -6.09
CA ALA A 32 19.55 24.40 -4.88
C ALA A 32 19.18 23.62 -3.63
N HIS A 33 18.19 22.72 -3.74
CA HIS A 33 17.77 21.87 -2.64
C HIS A 33 18.85 20.87 -2.25
N LYS A 34 19.52 20.27 -3.25
CA LYS A 34 20.65 19.35 -2.98
C LYS A 34 21.77 20.06 -2.25
N ALA A 35 22.13 21.26 -2.70
CA ALA A 35 23.20 22.05 -2.10
C ALA A 35 22.88 22.42 -0.66
N ALA A 36 21.63 22.84 -0.39
CA ALA A 36 21.21 23.24 0.95
C ALA A 36 21.22 22.06 1.93
N LYS A 37 20.93 20.86 1.48
CA LYS A 37 20.91 19.67 2.33
C LYS A 37 22.21 18.88 2.29
N GLY A 38 23.17 19.26 1.46
CA GLY A 38 24.41 18.53 1.30
C GLY A 38 24.21 17.12 0.76
N ALA A 39 23.15 16.89 -0.02
CA ALA A 39 22.78 15.59 -0.50
C ALA A 39 23.18 15.38 -1.96
N ASP A 40 23.79 14.21 -2.25
CA ASP A 40 24.20 13.84 -3.61
C ASP A 40 23.11 13.10 -4.39
N VAL A 41 22.10 12.60 -3.67
CA VAL A 41 21.01 11.81 -4.26
C VAL A 41 20.04 12.74 -4.99
N PRO A 42 19.66 12.42 -6.26
CA PRO A 42 18.82 13.31 -7.05
C PRO A 42 17.34 13.31 -6.68
N PHE A 43 16.93 12.55 -5.69
CA PHE A 43 15.54 12.44 -5.28
C PHE A 43 15.43 12.40 -3.76
N GLU A 44 14.24 12.62 -3.28
CA GLU A 44 13.88 12.57 -1.86
C GLU A 44 12.55 11.86 -1.73
N ASP A 45 12.44 10.92 -0.78
CA ASP A 45 11.20 10.22 -0.49
C ASP A 45 10.45 10.98 0.60
N GLU A 46 9.23 11.42 0.27
CA GLU A 46 8.38 12.16 1.20
C GLU A 46 7.26 11.26 1.72
N PRO A 47 7.19 11.02 3.03
CA PRO A 47 6.06 10.29 3.60
C PRO A 47 4.81 11.16 3.64
N PHE A 48 3.65 10.53 3.42
CA PHE A 48 2.37 11.23 3.45
C PHE A 48 1.26 10.28 3.85
N SER A 49 0.15 10.86 4.29
CA SER A 49 -1.10 10.15 4.51
C SER A 49 -2.20 10.82 3.71
N TYR A 50 -3.23 10.07 3.34
CA TYR A 50 -4.35 10.62 2.61
C TYR A 50 -5.63 9.89 2.92
N LEU A 51 -6.75 10.50 2.55
CA LEU A 51 -8.07 9.92 2.72
C LEU A 51 -8.94 10.32 1.54
N VAL A 52 -9.57 9.34 0.93
CA VAL A 52 -10.57 9.57 -0.13
C VAL A 52 -11.91 9.09 0.38
N VAL A 53 -12.90 9.97 0.33
CA VAL A 53 -14.25 9.70 0.85
C VAL A 53 -15.26 9.91 -0.27
N ALA A 54 -16.14 8.92 -0.45
CA ALA A 54 -17.24 9.03 -1.39
C ALA A 54 -18.45 9.63 -0.69
N ARG A 55 -19.15 10.55 -1.36
CA ARG A 55 -20.39 11.13 -0.85
C ARG A 55 -21.50 10.08 -0.82
N PRO A 56 -22.56 10.28 0.01
CA PRO A 56 -23.70 9.38 0.01
C PRO A 56 -24.33 9.28 -1.39
N GLY A 57 -24.75 8.07 -1.75
CA GLY A 57 -25.36 7.81 -3.05
C GLY A 57 -24.39 7.38 -4.15
N LEU A 58 -23.08 7.57 -3.97
CA LEU A 58 -22.09 7.03 -4.88
C LEU A 58 -21.79 5.57 -4.53
N VAL A 59 -21.86 4.70 -5.53
CA VAL A 59 -21.56 3.28 -5.36
C VAL A 59 -20.12 3.05 -5.78
N ILE A 60 -19.20 3.29 -4.83
CA ILE A 60 -17.76 3.04 -5.02
C ILE A 60 -17.35 2.03 -3.96
N ARG A 61 -16.72 0.95 -4.41
CA ARG A 61 -16.23 -0.09 -3.51
C ARG A 61 -14.75 0.14 -3.21
N PRO A 62 -14.34 0.17 -1.93
CA PRO A 62 -12.93 0.21 -1.60
C PRO A 62 -12.25 -1.10 -1.99
N ALA A 63 -10.93 -1.05 -2.12
CA ALA A 63 -10.14 -2.26 -2.35
C ALA A 63 -10.29 -3.22 -1.17
N THR A 64 -10.14 -4.53 -1.42
CA THR A 64 -10.21 -5.54 -0.36
C THR A 64 -9.02 -5.46 0.58
N ALA A 65 -7.87 -5.01 0.09
CA ALA A 65 -6.67 -4.85 0.91
C ALA A 65 -5.75 -3.80 0.29
N ARG A 66 -4.96 -3.15 1.16
CA ARG A 66 -3.99 -2.12 0.77
C ARG A 66 -2.60 -2.53 1.25
N ILE A 67 -1.60 -2.41 0.37
CA ILE A 67 -0.22 -2.72 0.71
C ILE A 67 0.35 -1.58 1.56
N LEU A 68 0.79 -1.90 2.78
CA LEU A 68 1.20 -0.93 3.79
C LEU A 68 2.69 -0.64 3.85
N LYS A 69 3.52 -1.47 3.22
CA LYS A 69 4.97 -1.36 3.22
C LYS A 69 5.51 -1.83 1.89
N PRO A 70 6.75 -1.47 1.53
CA PRO A 70 7.36 -2.01 0.33
C PRO A 70 7.32 -3.53 0.34
N PRO A 71 6.88 -4.18 -0.73
CA PRO A 71 6.87 -5.65 -0.80
C PRO A 71 8.28 -6.21 -0.66
N ARG A 72 8.40 -7.36 -0.02
CA ARG A 72 9.68 -8.05 0.13
C ARG A 72 9.81 -9.14 -0.91
N ALA A 73 10.58 -8.89 -1.95
CA ALA A 73 10.93 -9.89 -2.93
C ALA A 73 12.02 -10.81 -2.34
N GLN A 74 11.79 -12.11 -2.42
CA GLN A 74 12.75 -13.11 -1.95
C GLN A 74 12.51 -14.40 -2.72
N LYS A 75 13.46 -15.32 -2.67
CA LYS A 75 13.17 -16.68 -3.09
C LYS A 75 12.41 -17.37 -1.96
N PRO A 76 11.33 -18.03 -2.18
CA PRO A 76 10.67 -18.40 -3.43
C PRO A 76 9.47 -17.53 -3.81
N GLY A 77 9.36 -16.29 -3.37
CA GLY A 77 8.22 -15.44 -3.72
C GLY A 77 8.30 -14.06 -3.11
N THR A 78 7.16 -13.40 -2.95
CA THR A 78 7.06 -12.04 -2.43
C THR A 78 6.12 -11.98 -1.24
N SER A 79 6.53 -11.28 -0.17
CA SER A 79 5.70 -11.03 1.01
C SER A 79 5.13 -9.62 0.96
N PHE A 80 3.84 -9.50 1.28
CA PHE A 80 3.12 -8.24 1.34
C PHE A 80 2.56 -8.03 2.75
N SER A 81 2.74 -6.81 3.27
CA SER A 81 2.12 -6.38 4.52
C SER A 81 0.85 -5.63 4.17
N LEU A 82 -0.30 -6.07 4.68
CA LEU A 82 -1.61 -5.62 4.20
C LEU A 82 -2.48 -5.06 5.31
N CYS A 83 -3.26 -4.04 4.96
CA CYS A 83 -4.41 -3.63 5.74
C CYS A 83 -5.65 -4.24 5.09
N THR A 84 -6.40 -5.03 5.86
CA THR A 84 -7.63 -5.69 5.41
C THR A 84 -8.79 -5.29 6.32
N PRO A 85 -10.04 -5.53 5.91
CA PRO A 85 -11.18 -5.28 6.82
C PRO A 85 -11.10 -6.08 8.13
N ALA A 86 -10.38 -7.22 8.11
CA ALA A 86 -10.19 -8.06 9.30
C ALA A 86 -8.98 -7.65 10.14
N GLY A 87 -8.14 -6.72 9.67
CA GLY A 87 -6.96 -6.24 10.39
C GLY A 87 -5.69 -6.28 9.54
N ILE A 88 -4.56 -6.10 10.22
CA ILE A 88 -3.25 -6.17 9.58
C ILE A 88 -2.90 -7.64 9.32
N ALA A 89 -2.45 -7.93 8.11
CA ALA A 89 -2.13 -9.28 7.69
C ALA A 89 -0.86 -9.30 6.84
N THR A 90 -0.25 -10.47 6.75
CA THR A 90 0.86 -10.72 5.83
C THR A 90 0.43 -11.78 4.84
N ARG A 91 0.65 -11.51 3.55
CA ARG A 91 0.38 -12.48 2.49
C ARG A 91 1.67 -12.79 1.76
N PHE A 92 1.95 -14.07 1.61
CA PHE A 92 3.08 -14.54 0.81
C PHE A 92 2.55 -15.09 -0.51
N VAL A 93 3.10 -14.56 -1.62
CA VAL A 93 2.75 -15.02 -2.97
C VAL A 93 3.94 -15.78 -3.52
N ALA A 94 3.78 -17.10 -3.67
CA ALA A 94 4.83 -17.94 -4.17
C ALA A 94 5.02 -17.76 -5.68
N ALA A 95 6.28 -17.71 -6.11
CA ALA A 95 6.60 -17.57 -7.54
C ALA A 95 6.09 -18.77 -8.35
N ARG A 96 6.00 -19.95 -7.72
CA ARG A 96 5.47 -21.18 -8.35
C ARG A 96 3.96 -21.08 -8.65
N ASP A 97 3.25 -20.22 -7.90
CA ASP A 97 1.86 -19.90 -8.20
C ASP A 97 1.85 -18.80 -9.26
N ARG A 98 2.02 -19.21 -10.50
CA ARG A 98 2.26 -18.30 -11.62
C ARG A 98 1.18 -17.26 -11.82
N GLU A 99 -0.08 -17.65 -11.63
CA GLU A 99 -1.20 -16.74 -11.82
C GLU A 99 -1.23 -15.66 -10.75
N ALA A 100 -1.15 -16.04 -9.49
CA ALA A 100 -1.12 -15.10 -8.38
C ALA A 100 0.13 -14.20 -8.43
N PHE A 101 1.29 -14.78 -8.73
CA PHE A 101 2.53 -14.04 -8.83
C PHE A 101 2.48 -13.00 -9.95
N ARG A 102 1.95 -13.39 -11.12
CA ARG A 102 1.80 -12.48 -12.25
C ARG A 102 0.85 -11.33 -11.92
N ALA A 103 -0.23 -11.62 -11.19
CA ALA A 103 -1.21 -10.62 -10.80
C ALA A 103 -0.66 -9.59 -9.81
N THR A 104 0.37 -9.95 -9.04
CA THR A 104 0.88 -9.10 -7.95
C THR A 104 2.30 -8.58 -8.14
N ARG A 105 3.05 -9.09 -9.12
CA ARG A 105 4.49 -8.80 -9.24
C ARG A 105 4.85 -7.34 -9.45
N ARG A 106 3.93 -6.54 -9.98
CA ARG A 106 4.14 -5.11 -10.23
C ARG A 106 3.54 -4.20 -9.18
N LEU A 107 2.89 -4.79 -8.19
CA LEU A 107 2.28 -4.01 -7.13
C LEU A 107 3.34 -3.55 -6.14
N GLY A 108 3.15 -2.35 -5.63
CA GLY A 108 4.07 -1.74 -4.68
C GLY A 108 3.34 -1.16 -3.48
N TRP A 109 4.11 -0.52 -2.63
CA TRP A 109 3.62 0.15 -1.44
C TRP A 109 2.53 1.15 -1.79
N GLY A 110 1.38 1.02 -1.15
CA GLY A 110 0.22 1.90 -1.37
C GLY A 110 -0.78 1.39 -2.39
N ASP A 111 -0.42 0.35 -3.17
CA ASP A 111 -1.34 -0.22 -4.15
C ASP A 111 -2.39 -1.10 -3.47
N ALA A 112 -3.54 -1.21 -4.13
CA ALA A 112 -4.53 -2.21 -3.78
C ALA A 112 -4.05 -3.57 -4.29
N ILE A 113 -4.27 -4.62 -3.51
CA ILE A 113 -3.93 -5.98 -3.92
C ILE A 113 -5.22 -6.78 -4.11
N PRO A 114 -5.33 -7.59 -5.19
CA PRO A 114 -6.52 -8.40 -5.40
C PRO A 114 -6.65 -9.47 -4.32
N PRO A 115 -7.88 -9.96 -4.06
CA PRO A 115 -8.07 -11.01 -3.07
C PRO A 115 -7.32 -12.28 -3.48
N ASP A 116 -6.91 -13.05 -2.48
CA ASP A 116 -6.25 -14.32 -2.69
C ASP A 116 -7.22 -15.35 -3.27
N HIS A 117 -6.68 -16.41 -3.90
CA HIS A 117 -7.50 -17.51 -4.38
C HIS A 117 -8.26 -18.14 -3.21
N GLY A 118 -9.57 -18.28 -3.36
CA GLY A 118 -10.41 -18.83 -2.33
C GLY A 118 -10.97 -17.82 -1.36
N GLU A 119 -10.52 -16.56 -1.38
CA GLU A 119 -11.15 -15.49 -0.61
C GLU A 119 -12.42 -15.04 -1.33
N THR A 120 -13.51 -14.95 -0.58
CA THR A 120 -14.73 -14.34 -1.09
C THR A 120 -14.65 -12.83 -0.96
N PRO A 121 -14.96 -12.10 -2.04
CA PRO A 121 -14.96 -10.64 -1.98
C PRO A 121 -15.98 -10.06 -1.01
#